data_f3918d3986f90b3d29d5f3fa8215907a
#
_entry.id   f3918d3986f90b3d29d5f3fa8215907a
#
_cell.length_a   1.000
_cell.length_b   1.000
_cell.length_c   1.000
_cell.angle_alpha   90.00
_cell.angle_beta   90.00
_cell.angle_gamma   90.00
#
_symmetry.space_group_name_H-M   'P 1'
#
loop_
_entity.id
_entity.type
_entity.pdbx_description
1 polymer ?
#
loop_
_entity_poly.entity_id
_entity_poly.type
_entity_poly.pdbx_seq_one_letter_code
_entity_poly.pdbx_strand_id
1 'polypeptide(L)'
;MTAGFRRRLIPLEQQFCMSHSTAQPGVAPPRQRVLSGIQPTGRFHWGNYFGAIGQYIELQEAGDAFYFIADLHALTTIRDPERLRGLVCDAALDLLALGLDPDRATLFVQSDVPEVAELTWLLMTVAPMGLLERCHAYKDKKSRGLPADAGL
;
A
#
# COMPACT_ATOMS: atom_id res chain seq x y z
N MET A 1 3.11 -10.98 -46.42
CA MET A 1 1.90 -11.11 -45.55
C MET A 1 2.29 -10.75 -44.14
N THR A 2 2.20 -9.47 -43.75
CA THR A 2 2.54 -8.93 -42.47
C THR A 2 1.25 -8.56 -41.74
N ALA A 3 0.85 -9.39 -40.76
CA ALA A 3 -0.32 -9.15 -39.94
C ALA A 3 0.07 -8.12 -38.86
N GLY A 4 -0.44 -6.90 -38.98
CA GLY A 4 -0.24 -5.82 -38.02
C GLY A 4 -1.03 -6.09 -36.74
N PHE A 5 -0.31 -6.28 -35.65
CA PHE A 5 -0.85 -6.39 -34.30
C PHE A 5 -1.23 -4.98 -33.80
N ARG A 6 -2.46 -4.55 -34.02
CA ARG A 6 -3.00 -3.32 -33.40
C ARG A 6 -3.30 -3.59 -31.92
N ARG A 7 -2.43 -3.16 -31.02
CA ARG A 7 -2.77 -3.02 -29.62
C ARG A 7 -3.83 -1.93 -29.48
N ARG A 8 -5.06 -2.31 -29.14
CA ARG A 8 -6.06 -1.37 -28.64
C ARG A 8 -5.60 -0.90 -27.25
N LEU A 9 -5.19 0.34 -27.17
CA LEU A 9 -5.07 1.03 -25.88
C LEU A 9 -6.49 1.16 -25.31
N ILE A 10 -6.76 0.47 -24.23
CA ILE A 10 -8.01 0.63 -23.47
C ILE A 10 -7.85 1.96 -22.70
N PRO A 11 -8.77 2.92 -22.82
CA PRO A 11 -8.71 4.17 -22.06
C PRO A 11 -8.73 3.85 -20.57
N LEU A 12 -7.89 4.53 -19.79
CA LEU A 12 -7.75 4.41 -18.34
C LEU A 12 -9.06 4.60 -17.55
N GLU A 13 -10.05 5.22 -18.16
CA GLU A 13 -11.38 5.45 -17.57
C GLU A 13 -12.25 4.18 -17.39
N GLN A 14 -11.89 3.06 -17.99
CA GLN A 14 -12.70 1.82 -17.92
C GLN A 14 -12.23 0.82 -16.86
N GLN A 15 -11.15 1.08 -16.14
CA GLN A 15 -10.66 0.19 -15.07
C GLN A 15 -11.19 0.52 -13.67
N PHE A 16 -11.92 1.61 -13.52
CA PHE A 16 -12.62 1.92 -12.27
C PHE A 16 -13.96 1.20 -12.30
N CYS A 17 -14.08 0.12 -11.52
CA CYS A 17 -15.33 -0.59 -11.30
C CYS A 17 -16.36 0.38 -10.69
N MET A 18 -17.19 0.99 -11.53
CA MET A 18 -18.30 1.83 -11.11
C MET A 18 -19.36 0.96 -10.46
N SER A 19 -19.37 0.87 -9.15
CA SER A 19 -20.58 0.57 -8.42
C SER A 19 -21.56 1.72 -8.68
N HIS A 20 -22.56 1.48 -9.50
CA HIS A 20 -23.66 2.43 -9.75
C HIS A 20 -24.45 2.59 -8.45
N SER A 21 -24.03 3.55 -7.63
CA SER A 21 -24.87 4.08 -6.57
C SER A 21 -25.87 5.01 -7.22
N THR A 22 -27.15 4.67 -7.16
CA THR A 22 -28.26 5.58 -7.51
C THR A 22 -28.23 6.77 -6.54
N ALA A 23 -27.62 7.87 -6.98
CA ALA A 23 -27.53 9.09 -6.20
C ALA A 23 -28.95 9.65 -5.96
N GLN A 24 -29.38 9.69 -4.71
CA GLN A 24 -30.58 10.42 -4.32
C GLN A 24 -30.32 11.93 -4.45
N PRO A 25 -31.20 12.72 -5.07
CA PRO A 25 -31.02 14.15 -5.19
C PRO A 25 -31.05 14.81 -3.79
N GLY A 26 -29.94 15.45 -3.41
CA GLY A 26 -29.82 16.23 -2.16
C GLY A 26 -28.89 15.65 -1.09
N VAL A 27 -28.33 14.46 -1.28
CA VAL A 27 -27.29 13.92 -0.39
C VAL A 27 -25.94 14.11 -1.05
N ALA A 28 -25.05 14.88 -0.41
CA ALA A 28 -23.66 14.98 -0.87
C ALA A 28 -23.07 13.55 -0.93
N PRO A 29 -22.30 13.21 -1.98
CA PRO A 29 -21.68 11.90 -2.06
C PRO A 29 -20.84 11.66 -0.80
N PRO A 30 -20.86 10.44 -0.24
CA PRO A 30 -20.06 10.12 0.93
C PRO A 30 -18.59 10.42 0.62
N ARG A 31 -17.90 11.14 1.52
CA ARG A 31 -16.46 11.38 1.38
C ARG A 31 -15.75 10.05 1.23
N GLN A 32 -14.99 9.92 0.18
CA GLN A 32 -14.24 8.71 -0.08
C GLN A 32 -13.09 8.63 0.93
N ARG A 33 -13.02 7.54 1.71
CA ARG A 33 -11.88 7.29 2.58
C ARG A 33 -10.85 6.47 1.83
N VAL A 34 -9.62 6.97 1.80
CA VAL A 34 -8.48 6.32 1.15
C VAL A 34 -7.51 5.86 2.22
N LEU A 35 -7.12 4.58 2.19
CA LEU A 35 -6.06 4.02 3.02
C LEU A 35 -5.05 3.32 2.12
N SER A 36 -3.79 3.72 2.21
CA SER A 36 -2.71 3.06 1.48
C SER A 36 -1.40 3.14 2.25
N GLY A 37 -0.50 2.20 1.99
CA GLY A 37 0.80 2.15 2.65
C GLY A 37 1.95 1.96 1.69
N ILE A 38 3.12 2.48 2.06
CA ILE A 38 4.35 2.31 1.32
C ILE A 38 5.43 1.69 2.22
N GLN A 39 6.13 0.71 1.69
CA GLN A 39 7.19 0.02 2.45
C GLN A 39 8.49 0.83 2.40
N PRO A 40 9.16 1.10 3.54
CA PRO A 40 10.41 1.84 3.60
C PRO A 40 11.60 0.91 3.28
N THR A 41 11.78 0.58 2.00
CA THR A 41 12.82 -0.34 1.53
C THR A 41 14.09 0.34 1.03
N GLY A 42 14.12 1.66 1.00
CA GLY A 42 15.20 2.52 0.53
C GLY A 42 14.66 3.82 -0.05
N ARG A 43 15.53 4.58 -0.71
CA ARG A 43 15.14 5.80 -1.41
C ARG A 43 14.11 5.50 -2.48
N PHE A 44 13.07 6.36 -2.58
CA PHE A 44 12.08 6.21 -3.61
C PHE A 44 12.66 6.53 -4.98
N HIS A 45 12.25 5.76 -5.95
CA HIS A 45 12.62 5.92 -7.37
C HIS A 45 11.37 6.23 -8.21
N TRP A 46 11.56 6.54 -9.47
CA TRP A 46 10.46 6.88 -10.38
C TRP A 46 9.32 5.86 -10.42
N GLY A 47 9.64 4.59 -10.25
CA GLY A 47 8.62 3.53 -10.17
C GLY A 47 7.71 3.66 -8.95
N ASN A 48 8.23 4.08 -7.79
CA ASN A 48 7.42 4.37 -6.61
C ASN A 48 6.54 5.60 -6.82
N TYR A 49 7.11 6.64 -7.45
CA TYR A 49 6.37 7.87 -7.73
C TYR A 49 5.17 7.60 -8.67
N PHE A 50 5.43 7.03 -9.84
CA PHE A 50 4.37 6.77 -10.81
C PHE A 50 3.44 5.62 -10.43
N GLY A 51 3.91 4.68 -9.60
CA GLY A 51 3.12 3.53 -9.18
C GLY A 51 2.20 3.79 -7.98
N ALA A 52 2.55 4.75 -7.10
CA ALA A 52 1.81 4.99 -5.87
C ALA A 52 1.80 6.45 -5.42
N ILE A 53 2.97 7.11 -5.30
CA ILE A 53 3.06 8.40 -4.60
C ILE A 53 2.30 9.50 -5.36
N GLY A 54 2.36 9.52 -6.69
CA GLY A 54 1.58 10.46 -7.50
C GLY A 54 0.07 10.36 -7.22
N GLN A 55 -0.45 9.14 -7.07
CA GLN A 55 -1.84 8.91 -6.69
C GLN A 55 -2.15 9.37 -5.26
N TYR A 56 -1.21 9.24 -4.32
CA TYR A 56 -1.40 9.75 -2.96
C TYR A 56 -1.60 11.26 -2.96
N ILE A 57 -0.80 11.99 -3.75
CA ILE A 57 -0.88 13.44 -3.89
C ILE A 57 -2.20 13.87 -4.52
N GLU A 58 -2.67 13.16 -5.54
CA GLU A 58 -3.95 13.43 -6.19
C GLU A 58 -5.14 13.14 -5.27
N LEU A 59 -5.13 12.00 -4.57
CA LEU A 59 -6.24 11.54 -3.75
C LEU A 59 -6.38 12.29 -2.42
N GLN A 60 -5.32 12.96 -1.92
CA GLN A 60 -5.43 13.79 -0.72
C GLN A 60 -6.41 14.96 -0.89
N GLU A 61 -6.69 15.38 -2.13
CA GLU A 61 -7.65 16.44 -2.43
C GLU A 61 -9.12 15.97 -2.38
N ALA A 62 -9.36 14.68 -2.61
CA ALA A 62 -10.70 14.16 -2.88
C ALA A 62 -11.45 13.67 -1.63
N GLY A 63 -10.79 13.46 -0.49
CA GLY A 63 -11.44 12.82 0.65
C GLY A 63 -10.61 12.75 1.92
N ASP A 64 -10.97 11.81 2.78
CA ASP A 64 -10.22 11.48 3.99
C ASP A 64 -9.08 10.52 3.63
N ALA A 65 -7.87 11.05 3.43
CA ALA A 65 -6.72 10.29 3.02
C ALA A 65 -5.82 9.91 4.22
N PHE A 66 -5.54 8.61 4.33
CA PHE A 66 -4.67 8.03 5.35
C PHE A 66 -3.56 7.26 4.66
N TYR A 67 -2.32 7.68 4.88
CA TYR A 67 -1.15 7.02 4.32
C TYR A 67 -0.23 6.56 5.43
N PHE A 68 0.29 5.36 5.32
CA PHE A 68 1.19 4.83 6.34
C PHE A 68 2.51 4.31 5.76
N ILE A 69 3.55 4.44 6.55
CA ILE A 69 4.84 3.81 6.29
C ILE A 69 4.80 2.43 6.92
N ALA A 70 4.89 1.39 6.08
CA ALA A 70 4.71 -0.02 6.45
C ALA A 70 6.00 -0.60 7.06
N ASP A 71 6.38 -0.13 8.24
CA ASP A 71 7.58 -0.57 8.96
C ASP A 71 7.47 -2.00 9.49
N LEU A 72 6.29 -2.41 9.99
CA LEU A 72 6.06 -3.79 10.42
C LEU A 72 6.22 -4.77 9.23
N HIS A 73 5.75 -4.37 8.05
CA HIS A 73 5.93 -5.16 6.85
C HIS A 73 7.41 -5.21 6.41
N ALA A 74 8.15 -4.13 6.61
CA ALA A 74 9.58 -4.06 6.31
C ALA A 74 10.43 -5.01 7.17
N LEU A 75 9.99 -5.39 8.38
CA LEU A 75 10.66 -6.38 9.24
C LEU A 75 10.82 -7.76 8.57
N THR A 76 10.03 -8.06 7.54
CA THR A 76 10.20 -9.30 6.76
C THR A 76 11.54 -9.35 6.03
N THR A 77 12.19 -8.20 5.79
CA THR A 77 13.46 -8.08 5.05
C THR A 77 14.54 -7.31 5.80
N ILE A 78 14.17 -6.36 6.66
CA ILE A 78 15.08 -5.46 7.38
C ILE A 78 14.95 -5.71 8.87
N ARG A 79 15.95 -6.35 9.47
CA ARG A 79 15.94 -6.73 10.90
C ARG A 79 16.80 -5.83 11.79
N ASP A 80 17.58 -4.93 11.20
CA ASP A 80 18.39 -3.94 11.91
C ASP A 80 17.50 -2.75 12.30
N PRO A 81 17.31 -2.48 13.61
CA PRO A 81 16.40 -1.45 14.09
C PRO A 81 16.88 -0.03 13.78
N GLU A 82 18.20 0.24 13.77
CA GLU A 82 18.72 1.56 13.45
C GLU A 82 18.52 1.88 11.98
N ARG A 83 18.83 0.90 11.12
CA ARG A 83 18.59 1.01 9.69
C ARG A 83 17.10 1.20 9.37
N LEU A 84 16.22 0.46 10.03
CA LEU A 84 14.78 0.59 9.81
C LEU A 84 14.27 1.96 10.20
N ARG A 85 14.68 2.51 11.36
CA ARG A 85 14.33 3.87 11.77
C ARG A 85 14.78 4.92 10.75
N GLY A 86 16.03 4.80 10.27
CA GLY A 86 16.54 5.70 9.22
C GLY A 86 15.68 5.65 7.95
N LEU A 87 15.32 4.46 7.50
CA LEU A 87 14.49 4.28 6.30
C LEU A 87 13.06 4.81 6.48
N VAL A 88 12.48 4.69 7.68
CA VAL A 88 11.16 5.27 8.00
C VAL A 88 11.22 6.80 7.94
N CYS A 89 12.24 7.41 8.54
CA CYS A 89 12.44 8.85 8.48
C CYS A 89 12.65 9.33 7.03
N ASP A 90 13.50 8.65 6.27
CA ASP A 90 13.76 8.98 4.86
C ASP A 90 12.48 8.89 4.03
N ALA A 91 11.67 7.83 4.22
CA ALA A 91 10.40 7.67 3.52
C ALA A 91 9.41 8.79 3.85
N ALA A 92 9.32 9.21 5.12
CA ALA A 92 8.46 10.32 5.53
C ALA A 92 8.91 11.64 4.87
N LEU A 93 10.21 11.93 4.90
CA LEU A 93 10.78 13.12 4.28
C LEU A 93 10.56 13.13 2.76
N ASP A 94 10.78 12.00 2.09
CA ASP A 94 10.56 11.87 0.65
C ASP A 94 9.08 12.09 0.29
N LEU A 95 8.13 11.55 1.05
CA LEU A 95 6.69 11.76 0.81
C LEU A 95 6.30 13.22 0.93
N LEU A 96 6.75 13.90 1.99
CA LEU A 96 6.49 15.34 2.21
C LEU A 96 7.14 16.19 1.10
N ALA A 97 8.40 15.88 0.75
CA ALA A 97 9.12 16.59 -0.31
C ALA A 97 8.48 16.43 -1.70
N LEU A 98 7.83 15.30 -1.95
CA LEU A 98 7.13 15.02 -3.20
C LEU A 98 5.73 15.64 -3.27
N GLY A 99 5.22 16.24 -2.17
CA GLY A 99 3.98 17.01 -2.18
C GLY A 99 2.84 16.42 -1.35
N LEU A 100 3.11 15.41 -0.50
CA LEU A 100 2.13 15.00 0.50
C LEU A 100 1.96 16.11 1.53
N ASP A 101 0.74 16.61 1.68
CA ASP A 101 0.40 17.72 2.57
C ASP A 101 -0.19 17.17 3.88
N PRO A 102 0.48 17.37 5.03
CA PRO A 102 0.01 16.88 6.32
C PRO A 102 -1.26 17.58 6.83
N ASP A 103 -1.63 18.73 6.26
CA ASP A 103 -2.90 19.41 6.58
C ASP A 103 -4.09 18.79 5.82
N ARG A 104 -3.84 17.97 4.81
CA ARG A 104 -4.84 17.35 3.94
C ARG A 104 -4.93 15.84 4.09
N ALA A 105 -3.81 15.20 4.41
CA ALA A 105 -3.74 13.75 4.59
C ALA A 105 -3.08 13.40 5.91
N THR A 106 -3.54 12.32 6.53
CA THR A 106 -2.90 11.76 7.72
C THR A 106 -1.76 10.85 7.29
N LEU A 107 -0.53 11.21 7.64
CA LEU A 107 0.65 10.33 7.49
C LEU A 107 1.03 9.75 8.85
N PHE A 108 1.18 8.44 8.94
CA PHE A 108 1.56 7.75 10.18
C PHE A 108 2.47 6.55 9.92
N VAL A 109 3.09 6.04 10.97
CA VAL A 109 3.87 4.80 10.89
C VAL A 109 2.97 3.64 11.31
N GLN A 110 3.03 2.52 10.61
CA GLN A 110 2.13 1.38 10.86
C GLN A 110 2.23 0.88 12.31
N SER A 111 3.44 0.86 12.90
CA SER A 111 3.66 0.45 14.27
C SER A 111 3.10 1.40 15.33
N ASP A 112 2.72 2.64 14.97
CA ASP A 112 2.07 3.58 15.87
C ASP A 112 0.59 3.22 16.13
N VAL A 113 0.06 2.23 15.39
CA VAL A 113 -1.29 1.68 15.57
C VAL A 113 -1.19 0.26 16.15
N PRO A 114 -1.14 0.10 17.48
CA PRO A 114 -0.91 -1.21 18.12
C PRO A 114 -2.00 -2.23 17.79
N GLU A 115 -3.22 -1.78 17.50
CA GLU A 115 -4.35 -2.63 17.11
C GLU A 115 -4.07 -3.46 15.85
N VAL A 116 -3.17 -3.01 14.97
CA VAL A 116 -2.73 -3.79 13.80
C VAL A 116 -2.03 -5.07 14.23
N ALA A 117 -1.13 -4.98 15.21
CA ALA A 117 -0.43 -6.14 15.73
C ALA A 117 -1.35 -7.04 16.56
N GLU A 118 -2.24 -6.45 17.36
CA GLU A 118 -3.23 -7.19 18.16
C GLU A 118 -4.19 -7.98 17.27
N LEU A 119 -4.76 -7.33 16.26
CA LEU A 119 -5.64 -8.01 15.29
C LEU A 119 -4.90 -9.11 14.53
N THR A 120 -3.66 -8.87 14.15
CA THR A 120 -2.82 -9.88 13.49
C THR A 120 -2.67 -11.11 14.38
N TRP A 121 -2.38 -10.92 15.68
CA TRP A 121 -2.29 -12.01 16.64
C TRP A 121 -3.60 -12.80 16.72
N LEU A 122 -4.73 -12.11 16.87
CA LEU A 122 -6.05 -12.77 16.92
C LEU A 122 -6.34 -13.57 15.65
N LEU A 123 -6.06 -13.00 14.47
CA LEU A 123 -6.26 -13.69 13.20
C LEU A 123 -5.34 -14.91 13.05
N MET A 124 -4.10 -14.83 13.55
CA MET A 124 -3.17 -15.96 13.50
C MET A 124 -3.62 -17.15 14.36
N THR A 125 -4.39 -16.93 15.43
CA THR A 125 -4.93 -18.02 16.26
C THR A 125 -5.98 -18.87 15.54
N VAL A 126 -6.63 -18.33 14.53
CA VAL A 126 -7.71 -19.00 13.78
C VAL A 126 -7.34 -19.29 12.32
N ALA A 127 -6.24 -18.71 11.82
CA ALA A 127 -5.79 -18.90 10.44
C ALA A 127 -5.16 -20.30 10.25
N PRO A 128 -5.70 -21.15 9.37
CA PRO A 128 -5.10 -22.45 9.11
C PRO A 128 -3.81 -22.30 8.29
N MET A 129 -2.79 -23.11 8.58
CA MET A 129 -1.51 -23.11 7.85
C MET A 129 -1.66 -23.23 6.33
N GLY A 130 -2.62 -23.99 5.85
CA GLY A 130 -2.90 -24.11 4.41
C GLY A 130 -3.36 -22.80 3.76
N LEU A 131 -3.84 -21.82 4.53
CA LEU A 131 -4.12 -20.47 4.02
C LEU A 131 -2.81 -19.70 3.79
N LEU A 132 -1.90 -19.73 4.77
CA LEU A 132 -0.59 -19.07 4.69
C LEU A 132 0.25 -19.65 3.55
N GLU A 133 0.26 -20.96 3.37
CA GLU A 133 0.99 -21.63 2.28
C GLU A 133 0.47 -21.28 0.88
N ARG A 134 -0.76 -20.78 0.76
CA ARG A 134 -1.33 -20.29 -0.50
C ARG A 134 -0.98 -18.84 -0.82
N CYS A 135 -0.49 -18.06 0.15
CA CYS A 135 -0.10 -16.67 -0.06
C CYS A 135 1.05 -16.56 -1.08
N HIS A 136 0.94 -15.56 -1.96
CA HIS A 136 1.94 -15.33 -3.00
C HIS A 136 3.33 -15.07 -2.42
N ALA A 137 3.44 -14.26 -1.37
CA ALA A 137 4.70 -13.95 -0.70
C ALA A 137 5.38 -15.20 -0.13
N TYR A 138 4.61 -16.11 0.49
CA TYR A 138 5.12 -17.38 1.01
C TYR A 138 5.66 -18.27 -0.11
N LYS A 139 4.89 -18.39 -1.20
CA LYS A 139 5.30 -19.20 -2.37
C LYS A 139 6.55 -18.65 -3.04
N ASP A 140 6.63 -17.33 -3.21
CA ASP A 140 7.79 -16.67 -3.81
C ASP A 140 9.06 -16.90 -2.99
N LYS A 141 9.01 -16.70 -1.67
CA LYS A 141 10.15 -16.98 -0.79
C LYS A 141 10.57 -18.46 -0.85
N LYS A 142 9.60 -19.37 -0.81
CA LYS A 142 9.87 -20.80 -0.89
C LYS A 142 10.50 -21.20 -2.24
N SER A 143 10.03 -20.67 -3.35
CA SER A 143 10.59 -20.93 -4.68
C SER A 143 12.02 -20.41 -4.85
N ARG A 144 12.37 -19.34 -4.11
CA ARG A 144 13.70 -18.74 -4.09
C ARG A 144 14.64 -19.35 -3.04
N GLY A 145 14.21 -20.36 -2.30
CA GLY A 145 15.00 -20.99 -1.25
C GLY A 145 15.26 -20.09 -0.04
N LEU A 146 14.46 -19.04 0.15
CA LEU A 146 14.56 -18.12 1.27
C LEU A 146 13.77 -18.64 2.47
N PRO A 147 14.14 -18.27 3.71
CA PRO A 147 13.34 -18.57 4.89
C PRO A 147 11.92 -18.03 4.72
N ALA A 148 10.94 -18.91 4.89
CA ALA A 148 9.52 -18.58 4.80
C ALA A 148 8.90 -18.76 6.19
N ASP A 149 8.90 -17.67 6.95
CA ASP A 149 8.34 -17.61 8.30
C ASP A 149 6.85 -17.27 8.27
N ALA A 150 6.12 -17.58 9.35
CA ALA A 150 4.68 -17.30 9.48
C ALA A 150 4.34 -15.79 9.53
N GLY A 151 5.34 -14.94 9.74
CA GLY A 151 5.21 -13.47 9.74
C GLY A 151 5.21 -12.81 8.36
N LEU A 152 4.91 -13.57 7.32
CA LEU A 152 4.93 -13.10 5.92
C LEU A 152 3.56 -12.71 5.42
#